data_daaf9458e8403de32a2bfdb70cf7c7ca
#
_entry.id   daaf9458e8403de32a2bfdb70cf7c7ca
#
_cell.length_a   1.000
_cell.length_b   1.000
_cell.length_c   1.000
_cell.angle_alpha   90.00
_cell.angle_beta   90.00
_cell.angle_gamma   90.00
#
_symmetry.space_group_name_H-M   'P 1'
#
loop_
_entity.id
_entity.type
_entity.pdbx_description
1 polymer ?
#
loop_
_entity_poly.entity_id
_entity_poly.type
_entity_poly.pdbx_seq_one_letter_code
_entity_poly.pdbx_strand_id
1 'polypeptide(L)'
;MALSFLEFEQPIAELEAKIEELRFVSSDAEVNIGEEIARLRAKSRALTNSIFANLTAWQVAQLARHPQRPYTLDYAVSIFDEFQELHGDRMYADDLAIVGGFARLAGRPVMLIGHQKGR
;
A
#
# COMPACT_ATOMS: atom_id res chain seq x y z
N MET A 1 8.39 -1.15 9.94
CA MET A 1 8.59 -0.35 8.71
C MET A 1 7.99 1.03 8.91
N ALA A 2 8.76 2.08 8.67
CA ALA A 2 8.21 3.43 8.69
C ALA A 2 7.21 3.59 7.53
N LEU A 3 6.03 4.12 7.82
CA LEU A 3 5.06 4.46 6.79
C LEU A 3 5.62 5.62 5.96
N SER A 4 5.62 5.47 4.64
CA SER A 4 5.99 6.53 3.71
C SER A 4 4.71 7.27 3.31
N PHE A 5 4.66 8.57 3.61
CA PHE A 5 3.54 9.43 3.24
C PHE A 5 3.89 10.24 1.99
N LEU A 6 2.93 10.40 1.10
CA LEU A 6 3.04 11.33 -0.02
C LEU A 6 2.82 12.76 0.48
N GLU A 7 3.23 13.74 -0.33
CA GLU A 7 3.16 15.15 0.05
C GLU A 7 1.74 15.59 0.49
N PHE A 8 0.71 15.16 -0.23
CA PHE A 8 -0.68 15.49 0.10
C PHE A 8 -1.23 14.74 1.32
N GLU A 9 -0.51 13.74 1.83
CA GLU A 9 -0.83 12.98 3.05
C GLU A 9 -0.17 13.58 4.30
N GLN A 10 0.68 14.61 4.18
CA GLN A 10 1.38 15.21 5.31
C GLN A 10 0.48 15.59 6.50
N PRO A 11 -0.73 16.17 6.30
CA PRO A 11 -1.63 16.47 7.41
C PRO A 11 -2.09 15.21 8.19
N ILE A 12 -2.17 14.06 7.51
CA ILE A 12 -2.48 12.77 8.14
C ILE A 12 -1.25 12.29 8.93
N ALA A 13 -0.06 12.40 8.32
CA ALA A 13 1.20 12.01 8.97
C ALA A 13 1.45 12.77 10.28
N GLU A 14 1.16 14.07 10.30
CA GLU A 14 1.27 14.90 11.51
C GLU A 14 0.33 14.46 12.64
N LEU A 15 -0.91 14.08 12.29
CA LEU A 15 -1.86 13.57 13.27
C LEU A 15 -1.45 12.18 13.81
N GLU A 16 -0.97 11.31 12.93
CA GLU A 16 -0.50 9.98 13.34
C GLU A 16 0.75 10.08 14.24
N ALA A 17 1.69 10.98 13.91
CA ALA A 17 2.86 11.24 14.76
C ALA A 17 2.45 11.73 16.14
N LYS A 18 1.47 12.63 16.24
CA LYS A 18 0.95 13.13 17.51
C LYS A 18 0.24 12.05 18.31
N ILE A 19 -0.49 11.15 17.65
CA ILE A 19 -1.12 9.99 18.31
C ILE A 19 -0.04 9.08 18.91
N GLU A 20 1.03 8.79 18.16
CA GLU A 20 2.12 7.96 18.67
C GLU A 20 2.86 8.62 19.85
N GLU A 21 3.13 9.92 19.77
CA GLU A 21 3.73 10.69 20.88
C GLU A 21 2.89 10.56 22.14
N LEU A 22 1.57 10.76 22.07
CA LEU A 22 0.67 10.61 23.20
C LEU A 22 0.64 9.19 23.76
N ARG A 23 0.78 8.18 22.91
CA ARG A 23 0.86 6.77 23.36
C ARG A 23 2.10 6.50 24.20
N PHE A 24 3.24 7.12 23.85
CA PHE A 24 4.48 6.99 24.64
C PHE A 24 4.41 7.69 26.00
N VAL A 25 3.71 8.83 26.09
CA VAL A 25 3.54 9.59 27.32
C VAL A 25 2.50 8.96 28.27
N SER A 26 1.61 8.11 27.76
CA SER A 26 0.45 7.58 28.49
C SER A 26 0.77 6.54 29.57
N SER A 27 2.02 6.26 29.87
CA SER A 27 2.37 5.32 30.95
C SER A 27 2.06 5.85 32.37
N ASP A 28 1.81 7.16 32.53
CA ASP A 28 1.65 7.78 33.87
C ASP A 28 0.32 8.53 34.11
N ALA A 29 -0.58 8.71 33.13
CA ALA A 29 -1.84 9.45 33.29
C ALA A 29 -2.99 8.82 32.47
N GLU A 30 -3.63 7.79 33.01
CA GLU A 30 -4.44 6.83 32.26
C GLU A 30 -5.81 7.31 31.73
N VAL A 31 -6.48 8.33 32.28
CA VAL A 31 -7.90 8.55 31.94
C VAL A 31 -8.13 9.58 30.83
N ASN A 32 -7.42 10.70 30.83
CA ASN A 32 -7.63 11.78 29.83
C ASN A 32 -6.97 11.52 28.47
N ILE A 33 -5.92 10.72 28.44
CA ILE A 33 -5.13 10.47 27.23
C ILE A 33 -5.87 9.52 26.28
N GLY A 34 -6.60 8.54 26.81
CA GLY A 34 -7.39 7.61 26.00
C GLY A 34 -8.48 8.32 25.18
N GLU A 35 -9.19 9.26 25.78
CA GLU A 35 -10.20 10.06 25.09
C GLU A 35 -9.60 10.97 24.01
N GLU A 36 -8.47 11.60 24.29
CA GLU A 36 -7.79 12.46 23.33
C GLU A 36 -7.23 11.65 22.15
N ILE A 37 -6.67 10.47 22.40
CA ILE A 37 -6.25 9.54 21.31
C ILE A 37 -7.44 9.13 20.45
N ALA A 38 -8.59 8.79 21.07
CA ALA A 38 -9.80 8.43 20.33
C ALA A 38 -10.29 9.58 19.46
N ARG A 39 -10.27 10.81 19.98
CA ARG A 39 -10.64 12.03 19.25
C ARG A 39 -9.70 12.30 18.07
N LEU A 40 -8.39 12.18 18.28
CA LEU A 40 -7.39 12.37 17.21
C LEU A 40 -7.52 11.30 16.13
N ARG A 41 -7.79 10.05 16.48
CA ARG A 41 -8.05 8.98 15.51
C ARG A 41 -9.32 9.24 14.69
N ALA A 42 -10.39 9.71 15.32
CA ALA A 42 -11.59 10.10 14.58
C ALA A 42 -11.31 11.24 13.61
N LYS A 43 -10.53 12.23 14.03
CA LYS A 43 -10.08 13.35 13.17
C LYS A 43 -9.20 12.87 12.03
N SER A 44 -8.24 11.97 12.28
CA SER A 44 -7.38 11.37 11.24
C SER A 44 -8.21 10.65 10.19
N ARG A 45 -9.18 9.82 10.58
CA ARG A 45 -10.09 9.14 9.64
C ARG A 45 -10.92 10.11 8.81
N ALA A 46 -11.49 11.14 9.43
CA ALA A 46 -12.27 12.14 8.71
C ALA A 46 -11.42 12.91 7.71
N LEU A 47 -10.20 13.28 8.09
CA LEU A 47 -9.25 13.98 7.23
C LEU A 47 -8.79 13.08 6.07
N THR A 48 -8.48 11.81 6.33
CA THR A 48 -8.14 10.82 5.31
C THR A 48 -9.27 10.71 4.29
N ASN A 49 -10.49 10.49 4.73
CA ASN A 49 -11.65 10.41 3.83
C ASN A 49 -11.81 11.69 2.98
N SER A 50 -11.65 12.87 3.59
CA SER A 50 -11.77 14.14 2.87
C SER A 50 -10.67 14.33 1.82
N ILE A 51 -9.41 14.02 2.15
CA ILE A 51 -8.28 14.12 1.22
C ILE A 51 -8.48 13.15 0.05
N PHE A 52 -8.74 11.88 0.33
CA PHE A 52 -8.87 10.85 -0.71
C PHE A 52 -10.14 10.99 -1.56
N ALA A 53 -11.19 11.64 -1.07
CA ALA A 53 -12.37 11.96 -1.86
C ALA A 53 -12.14 13.10 -2.89
N ASN A 54 -11.12 13.93 -2.69
CA ASN A 54 -10.87 15.14 -3.47
C ASN A 54 -9.49 15.18 -4.13
N LEU A 55 -8.92 14.01 -4.46
CA LEU A 55 -7.62 13.95 -5.13
C LEU A 55 -7.67 14.56 -6.54
N THR A 56 -6.65 15.34 -6.88
CA THR A 56 -6.41 15.76 -8.26
C THR A 56 -5.92 14.58 -9.11
N ALA A 57 -6.01 14.70 -10.44
CA ALA A 57 -5.50 13.66 -11.36
C ALA A 57 -3.99 13.37 -11.14
N TRP A 58 -3.21 14.41 -10.82
CA TRP A 58 -1.79 14.25 -10.50
C TRP A 58 -1.58 13.48 -9.18
N GLN A 59 -2.33 13.78 -8.14
CA GLN A 59 -2.27 13.05 -6.87
C GLN A 59 -2.68 11.59 -7.02
N VAL A 60 -3.67 11.29 -7.86
CA VAL A 60 -4.04 9.91 -8.21
C VAL A 60 -2.87 9.19 -8.90
N ALA A 61 -2.17 9.85 -9.82
CA ALA A 61 -0.99 9.30 -10.47
C ALA A 61 0.16 9.04 -9.48
N GLN A 62 0.39 9.97 -8.54
CA GLN A 62 1.37 9.80 -7.47
C GLN A 62 1.00 8.62 -6.55
N LEU A 63 -0.27 8.49 -6.17
CA LEU A 63 -0.76 7.38 -5.36
C LEU A 63 -0.60 6.02 -6.07
N ALA A 64 -0.86 5.98 -7.38
CA ALA A 64 -0.64 4.78 -8.19
C ALA A 64 0.83 4.36 -8.23
N ARG A 65 1.75 5.30 -8.05
CA ARG A 65 3.21 5.11 -8.02
C ARG A 65 3.80 5.12 -6.61
N HIS A 66 2.98 4.91 -5.59
CA HIS A 66 3.44 4.92 -4.19
C HIS A 66 4.63 3.97 -3.97
N PRO A 67 5.70 4.40 -3.28
CA PRO A 67 6.92 3.59 -3.07
C PRO A 67 6.67 2.22 -2.41
N GLN A 68 5.68 2.16 -1.52
CA GLN A 68 5.33 0.94 -0.78
C GLN A 68 4.25 0.09 -1.48
N ARG A 69 3.81 0.47 -2.68
CA ARG A 69 2.82 -0.32 -3.42
C ARG A 69 3.45 -1.64 -3.88
N PRO A 70 2.80 -2.78 -3.63
CA PRO A 70 3.28 -4.06 -4.11
C PRO A 70 3.42 -4.09 -5.64
N TYR A 71 4.37 -4.88 -6.12
CA TYR A 71 4.61 -5.11 -7.55
C TYR A 71 3.90 -6.37 -8.00
N THR A 72 3.87 -6.64 -9.30
CA THR A 72 3.20 -7.83 -9.86
C THR A 72 3.71 -9.13 -9.23
N LEU A 73 5.01 -9.28 -9.06
CA LEU A 73 5.59 -10.47 -8.42
C LEU A 73 5.23 -10.60 -6.94
N ASP A 74 5.06 -9.48 -6.23
CA ASP A 74 4.61 -9.51 -4.83
C ASP A 74 3.16 -10.04 -4.74
N TYR A 75 2.30 -9.67 -5.70
CA TYR A 75 0.94 -10.23 -5.80
C TYR A 75 0.97 -11.70 -6.22
N ALA A 76 1.85 -12.07 -7.16
CA ALA A 76 1.94 -13.44 -7.63
C ALA A 76 2.19 -14.45 -6.49
N VAL A 77 3.10 -14.10 -5.56
CA VAL A 77 3.42 -14.97 -4.42
C VAL A 77 2.45 -14.84 -3.24
N SER A 78 1.68 -13.74 -3.16
CA SER A 78 0.82 -13.47 -2.00
C SER A 78 -0.61 -13.96 -2.16
N ILE A 79 -1.16 -13.95 -3.39
CA ILE A 79 -2.59 -14.26 -3.63
C ILE A 79 -2.83 -15.39 -4.60
N PHE A 80 -1.79 -15.88 -5.28
CA PHE A 80 -1.89 -17.01 -6.20
C PHE A 80 -1.16 -18.22 -5.66
N ASP A 81 -1.69 -19.40 -5.94
CA ASP A 81 -1.06 -20.67 -5.68
C ASP A 81 -0.46 -21.23 -6.97
N GLU A 82 0.60 -22.04 -6.83
CA GLU A 82 1.23 -22.76 -7.93
C GLU A 82 1.62 -21.86 -9.12
N PHE A 83 2.10 -20.63 -8.84
CA PHE A 83 2.53 -19.74 -9.90
C PHE A 83 3.74 -20.29 -10.64
N GLN A 84 3.57 -20.48 -11.96
CA GLN A 84 4.62 -20.92 -12.86
C GLN A 84 4.80 -19.91 -13.97
N GLU A 85 5.92 -19.18 -13.93
CA GLU A 85 6.24 -18.17 -14.92
C GLU A 85 6.55 -18.78 -16.27
N LEU A 86 6.04 -18.14 -17.32
CA LEU A 86 6.33 -18.43 -18.73
C LEU A 86 7.16 -17.29 -19.33
N HIS A 87 8.16 -17.67 -20.12
CA HIS A 87 9.15 -16.72 -20.68
C HIS A 87 9.04 -16.63 -22.22
N GLY A 88 7.81 -16.58 -22.73
CA GLY A 88 7.55 -16.56 -24.17
C GLY A 88 8.10 -17.79 -24.90
N ASP A 89 8.58 -17.60 -26.11
CA ASP A 89 9.18 -18.67 -26.91
C ASP A 89 10.69 -18.85 -26.66
N ARG A 90 11.29 -17.96 -25.89
CA ARG A 90 12.74 -17.93 -25.56
C ARG A 90 13.68 -17.86 -26.79
N MET A 91 13.16 -17.37 -27.90
CA MET A 91 13.93 -17.33 -29.16
C MET A 91 15.07 -16.32 -29.13
N TYR A 92 14.87 -15.20 -28.44
CA TYR A 92 15.86 -14.12 -28.37
C TYR A 92 16.26 -13.79 -26.94
N ALA A 93 15.37 -13.15 -26.19
CA ALA A 93 15.60 -12.72 -24.82
C ALA A 93 14.28 -12.66 -24.06
N ASP A 94 14.39 -12.74 -22.73
CA ASP A 94 13.28 -12.53 -21.82
C ASP A 94 13.07 -11.03 -21.57
N ASP A 95 11.82 -10.59 -21.49
CA ASP A 95 11.46 -9.23 -21.07
C ASP A 95 10.97 -9.24 -19.63
N LEU A 96 11.84 -8.77 -18.74
CA LEU A 96 11.54 -8.72 -17.30
C LEU A 96 10.49 -7.66 -16.94
N ALA A 97 10.09 -6.80 -17.88
CA ALA A 97 9.06 -5.78 -17.65
C ALA A 97 7.64 -6.35 -17.70
N ILE A 98 7.46 -7.53 -18.29
CA ILE A 98 6.18 -8.23 -18.32
C ILE A 98 6.35 -9.61 -17.69
N VAL A 99 5.52 -9.90 -16.69
CA VAL A 99 5.47 -11.19 -16.02
C VAL A 99 4.19 -11.90 -16.45
N GLY A 100 4.31 -13.11 -16.93
CA GLY A 100 3.18 -13.94 -17.34
C GLY A 100 3.37 -15.38 -16.88
N GLY A 101 2.29 -16.06 -16.54
CA GLY A 101 2.38 -17.45 -16.12
C GLY A 101 1.05 -18.06 -15.72
N PHE A 102 1.07 -19.36 -15.54
CA PHE A 102 -0.07 -20.10 -14.98
C PHE A 102 -0.06 -20.02 -13.47
N ALA A 103 -1.25 -19.90 -12.89
CA ALA A 103 -1.44 -19.89 -11.44
C ALA A 103 -2.82 -20.43 -11.07
N ARG A 104 -3.09 -20.55 -9.77
CA ARG A 104 -4.42 -20.80 -9.24
C ARG A 104 -4.85 -19.65 -8.36
N LEU A 105 -6.08 -19.18 -8.57
CA LEU A 105 -6.73 -18.20 -7.70
C LEU A 105 -7.95 -18.87 -7.06
N ALA A 106 -7.91 -19.07 -5.74
CA ALA A 106 -8.93 -19.80 -5.00
C ALA A 106 -9.27 -21.17 -5.63
N GLY A 107 -8.25 -21.93 -6.00
CA GLY A 107 -8.35 -23.25 -6.62
C GLY A 107 -8.69 -23.25 -8.13
N ARG A 108 -8.99 -22.09 -8.72
CA ARG A 108 -9.29 -21.98 -10.16
C ARG A 108 -8.03 -21.72 -10.97
N PRO A 109 -7.79 -22.44 -12.07
CA PRO A 109 -6.67 -22.15 -12.94
C PRO A 109 -6.87 -20.83 -13.66
N VAL A 110 -5.83 -20.00 -13.66
CA VAL A 110 -5.83 -18.67 -14.27
C VAL A 110 -4.50 -18.42 -15.00
N MET A 111 -4.53 -17.51 -15.97
CA MET A 111 -3.32 -16.90 -16.52
C MET A 111 -3.13 -15.55 -15.84
N LEU A 112 -1.99 -15.39 -15.16
CA LEU A 112 -1.57 -14.11 -14.61
C LEU A 112 -0.68 -13.39 -15.62
N ILE A 113 -1.03 -12.15 -15.96
CA ILE A 113 -0.21 -11.28 -16.81
C ILE A 113 -0.17 -9.90 -16.16
N GLY A 114 1.01 -9.37 -15.94
CA GLY A 114 1.18 -8.06 -15.34
C GLY A 114 2.50 -7.39 -15.71
N HIS A 115 2.50 -6.06 -15.65
CA HIS A 115 3.73 -5.30 -15.75
C HIS A 115 4.48 -5.33 -14.42
N GLN A 116 5.77 -5.61 -14.49
CA GLN A 116 6.70 -5.52 -13.38
C GLN A 116 7.49 -4.23 -13.51
N LYS A 117 7.23 -3.24 -12.66
CA LYS A 117 8.07 -2.04 -12.64
C LYS A 117 9.42 -2.33 -11.98
N GLY A 118 10.46 -1.62 -12.42
CA GLY A 118 11.78 -1.68 -11.82
C GLY A 118 11.79 -1.17 -10.37
N ARG A 119 12.66 -1.71 -9.58
CA ARG A 119 12.98 -1.26 -8.21
C ARG A 119 14.22 -0.41 -8.22
#